data_644c004761bf37c49b08c0952727cbc3
#
_entry.id   644c004761bf37c49b08c0952727cbc3
#
_cell.length_a   1.000
_cell.length_b   1.000
_cell.length_c   1.000
_cell.angle_alpha   90.00
_cell.angle_beta   90.00
_cell.angle_gamma   90.00
#
_symmetry.space_group_name_H-M   'P 1'
#
loop_
_entity.id
_entity.type
_entity.pdbx_description
1 polymer ?
#
loop_
_entity_poly.entity_id
_entity_poly.type
_entity_poly.pdbx_seq_one_letter_code
_entity_poly.pdbx_strand_id
1 'polypeptide(L)'
;MDNREYKDFVARSRTYSGVRTTLDLGLNLDSVNHFVFGANGIHEFGAKPYFLKVNPVAYYSYTGKNWLFNAGAFPREGLLDDYPRALLNDTLRYYRPNVEGLLTRFHNDHFTETAWIDWVSRQTVTDREQFLFGFSGKYRPSLTGPFYISHYFLLMHDAGAEVLLPNDHIQDNGGGQIRLGLDLSHKTILDSLSIEAGGMASFERVRGVDGFQTPKGFVANAYLSWKRFALFDEFYKGKGSHIIYGDAFFEKKTYNRLDIIYTPFLYKRVKGQFIFSLHQTPGYSSNQEAFRVTVDLGRRTLVRFKE
;
A
#
# COMPACT_ATOMS: atom_id res chain seq x y z
N MET A 1 16.90 -4.67 -4.29
CA MET A 1 17.50 -5.04 -2.99
C MET A 1 16.92 -4.11 -1.93
N ASP A 2 16.58 -4.62 -0.78
CA ASP A 2 16.03 -3.87 0.36
C ASP A 2 16.64 -4.53 1.62
N ASN A 3 17.63 -3.87 2.20
CA ASN A 3 18.36 -4.31 3.39
C ASN A 3 17.82 -3.58 4.62
N ARG A 4 17.33 -4.31 5.60
CA ARG A 4 16.70 -3.81 6.82
C ARG A 4 17.52 -4.21 8.03
N GLU A 5 18.07 -3.22 8.72
CA GLU A 5 18.87 -3.39 9.94
C GLU A 5 18.16 -2.80 11.14
N TYR A 6 17.23 -3.55 11.70
CA TYR A 6 16.37 -3.12 12.80
C TYR A 6 16.94 -3.53 14.15
N LYS A 7 17.10 -2.59 15.07
CA LYS A 7 17.73 -2.77 16.38
C LYS A 7 16.74 -2.84 17.55
N ASP A 8 15.49 -2.42 17.32
CA ASP A 8 14.50 -2.30 18.40
C ASP A 8 13.58 -3.53 18.56
N PHE A 9 13.85 -4.60 17.83
CA PHE A 9 13.12 -5.88 17.84
C PHE A 9 11.63 -5.79 17.46
N VAL A 10 11.15 -4.67 16.98
CA VAL A 10 9.78 -4.51 16.47
C VAL A 10 9.57 -5.37 15.22
N ALA A 11 10.57 -5.40 14.37
CA ALA A 11 10.58 -6.23 13.17
C ALA A 11 11.95 -6.92 13.02
N ARG A 12 11.97 -8.05 12.32
CA ARG A 12 13.23 -8.79 12.09
C ARG A 12 14.07 -8.08 11.02
N SER A 13 15.36 -7.96 11.29
CA SER A 13 16.34 -7.57 10.27
C SER A 13 16.34 -8.60 9.15
N ARG A 14 16.26 -8.14 7.91
CA ARG A 14 16.22 -9.02 6.74
C ARG A 14 16.62 -8.26 5.48
N THR A 15 17.32 -8.96 4.59
CA THR A 15 17.58 -8.45 3.24
C THR A 15 16.64 -9.13 2.25
N TYR A 16 15.89 -8.33 1.50
CA TYR A 16 15.12 -8.77 0.35
C TYR A 16 15.89 -8.44 -0.92
N SER A 17 16.15 -9.43 -1.74
CA SER A 17 16.90 -9.24 -2.98
C SER A 17 16.33 -10.16 -4.05
N GLY A 18 15.84 -9.58 -5.14
CA GLY A 18 15.20 -10.38 -6.17
C GLY A 18 14.67 -9.56 -7.34
N VAL A 19 13.96 -10.22 -8.22
CA VAL A 19 13.30 -9.66 -9.39
C VAL A 19 11.83 -10.02 -9.37
N ARG A 20 10.96 -9.05 -9.62
CA ARG A 20 9.55 -9.26 -9.93
C ARG A 20 9.33 -9.00 -11.42
N THR A 21 8.71 -9.96 -12.09
CA THR A 21 8.35 -9.85 -13.51
C THR A 21 6.85 -9.97 -13.65
N THR A 22 6.23 -9.08 -14.41
CA THR A 22 4.80 -9.11 -14.73
C THR A 22 4.63 -9.13 -16.24
N LEU A 23 3.75 -10.01 -16.72
CA LEU A 23 3.33 -10.07 -18.12
C LEU A 23 1.81 -10.19 -18.16
N ASP A 24 1.18 -9.21 -18.82
CA ASP A 24 -0.27 -9.14 -18.96
C ASP A 24 -0.68 -9.02 -20.42
N LEU A 25 -1.78 -9.67 -20.77
CA LEU A 25 -2.49 -9.56 -22.04
C LEU A 25 -3.84 -8.88 -21.80
N GLY A 26 -4.11 -7.80 -22.52
CA GLY A 26 -5.37 -7.05 -22.43
C GLY A 26 -6.26 -7.29 -23.64
N LEU A 27 -7.54 -7.52 -23.40
CA LEU A 27 -8.61 -7.50 -24.40
C LEU A 27 -9.48 -6.27 -24.13
N ASN A 28 -9.47 -5.31 -25.04
CA ASN A 28 -10.34 -4.14 -25.00
C ASN A 28 -11.61 -4.45 -25.80
N LEU A 29 -12.76 -4.47 -25.15
CA LEU A 29 -14.05 -4.61 -25.82
C LEU A 29 -14.46 -3.28 -26.46
N ASP A 30 -14.22 -2.19 -25.74
CA ASP A 30 -14.45 -0.83 -26.20
C ASP A 30 -13.47 0.13 -25.49
N SER A 31 -13.76 1.43 -25.49
CA SER A 31 -12.90 2.46 -24.89
C SER A 31 -12.90 2.45 -23.36
N VAL A 32 -13.84 1.76 -22.71
CA VAL A 32 -14.03 1.78 -21.26
C VAL A 32 -14.00 0.39 -20.61
N ASN A 33 -14.27 -0.67 -21.38
CA ASN A 33 -14.38 -2.04 -20.90
C ASN A 33 -13.18 -2.88 -21.33
N HIS A 34 -12.45 -3.43 -20.35
CA HIS A 34 -11.21 -4.14 -20.55
C HIS A 34 -11.19 -5.44 -19.74
N PHE A 35 -10.68 -6.51 -20.34
CA PHE A 35 -10.28 -7.72 -19.63
C PHE A 35 -8.76 -7.84 -19.67
N VAL A 36 -8.15 -8.21 -18.56
CA VAL A 36 -6.70 -8.40 -18.43
C VAL A 36 -6.44 -9.78 -17.87
N PHE A 37 -5.50 -10.49 -18.51
CA PHE A 37 -5.06 -11.83 -18.08
C PHE A 37 -3.54 -11.85 -18.07
N GLY A 38 -2.94 -12.44 -17.05
CA GLY A 38 -1.49 -12.50 -16.95
C GLY A 38 -1.01 -13.18 -15.70
N ALA A 39 0.23 -12.92 -15.38
CA ALA A 39 0.84 -13.39 -14.15
C ALA A 39 1.99 -12.47 -13.70
N ASN A 40 2.22 -12.41 -12.41
CA ASN A 40 3.45 -11.88 -11.86
C ASN A 40 4.18 -12.94 -11.04
N GLY A 41 5.49 -13.01 -11.22
CA GLY A 41 6.37 -13.92 -10.52
C GLY A 41 7.44 -13.17 -9.74
N ILE A 42 7.78 -13.69 -8.56
CA ILE A 42 8.90 -13.21 -7.76
C ILE A 42 9.97 -14.29 -7.72
N HIS A 43 11.18 -13.91 -8.09
CA HIS A 43 12.39 -14.66 -7.86
C HIS A 43 13.26 -13.95 -6.83
N GLU A 44 13.41 -14.50 -5.63
CA GLU A 44 14.43 -14.04 -4.67
C GLU A 44 15.78 -14.66 -5.04
N PHE A 45 16.85 -13.87 -5.03
CA PHE A 45 18.17 -14.36 -5.40
C PHE A 45 18.64 -15.45 -4.42
N GLY A 46 19.09 -16.55 -4.98
CA GLY A 46 19.50 -17.74 -4.22
C GLY A 46 18.37 -18.68 -3.84
N ALA A 47 17.11 -18.34 -4.11
CA ALA A 47 15.97 -19.21 -3.79
C ALA A 47 15.84 -20.39 -4.75
N LYS A 48 15.35 -21.51 -4.21
CA LYS A 48 14.91 -22.72 -4.94
C LYS A 48 13.53 -23.09 -4.44
N PRO A 49 12.52 -23.25 -5.32
CA PRO A 49 12.55 -23.18 -6.79
C PRO A 49 12.78 -21.75 -7.31
N TYR A 50 13.01 -21.59 -8.62
CA TYR A 50 13.30 -20.28 -9.25
C TYR A 50 12.23 -19.24 -8.94
N PHE A 51 10.96 -19.55 -9.12
CA PHE A 51 9.87 -18.71 -8.64
C PHE A 51 9.37 -19.22 -7.28
N LEU A 52 9.46 -18.36 -6.26
CA LEU A 52 8.87 -18.64 -4.94
C LEU A 52 7.34 -18.64 -5.00
N LYS A 53 6.79 -17.71 -5.77
CA LYS A 53 5.37 -17.55 -5.98
C LYS A 53 5.11 -16.96 -7.35
N VAL A 54 4.09 -17.50 -8.04
CA VAL A 54 3.49 -16.91 -9.23
C VAL A 54 2.06 -16.55 -8.87
N ASN A 55 1.72 -15.27 -9.00
CA ASN A 55 0.38 -14.76 -8.71
C ASN A 55 -0.34 -14.56 -10.05
N PRO A 56 -1.50 -15.18 -10.27
CA PRO A 56 -2.31 -14.93 -11.47
C PRO A 56 -2.82 -13.50 -11.48
N VAL A 57 -2.99 -12.98 -12.69
CA VAL A 57 -3.69 -11.72 -12.97
C VAL A 57 -4.87 -12.09 -13.88
N ALA A 58 -6.09 -11.85 -13.43
CA ALA A 58 -7.28 -12.06 -14.21
C ALA A 58 -8.38 -11.14 -13.70
N TYR A 59 -8.69 -10.08 -14.41
CA TYR A 59 -9.68 -9.13 -13.96
C TYR A 59 -10.38 -8.40 -15.10
N TYR A 60 -11.59 -7.97 -14.79
CA TYR A 60 -12.33 -6.99 -15.58
C TYR A 60 -12.03 -5.59 -15.02
N SER A 61 -11.87 -4.63 -15.93
CA SER A 61 -11.70 -3.22 -15.62
C SER A 61 -12.68 -2.38 -16.44
N TYR A 62 -13.43 -1.54 -15.76
CA TYR A 62 -14.19 -0.43 -16.32
C TYR A 62 -13.49 0.88 -16.03
N THR A 63 -13.20 1.69 -17.05
CA THR A 63 -12.53 2.99 -16.93
C THR A 63 -13.36 4.06 -17.60
N GLY A 64 -14.34 4.59 -16.90
CA GLY A 64 -15.19 5.69 -17.35
C GLY A 64 -14.60 7.06 -17.02
N LYS A 65 -15.34 8.12 -17.35
CA LYS A 65 -14.89 9.52 -17.15
C LYS A 65 -14.54 9.82 -15.67
N ASN A 66 -15.39 9.38 -14.75
CA ASN A 66 -15.27 9.66 -13.32
C ASN A 66 -15.17 8.40 -12.47
N TRP A 67 -15.31 7.23 -13.08
CA TRP A 67 -15.36 5.96 -12.38
C TRP A 67 -14.31 4.98 -12.91
N LEU A 68 -13.62 4.33 -11.99
CA LEU A 68 -12.85 3.12 -12.21
C LEU A 68 -13.49 2.00 -11.41
N PHE A 69 -13.64 0.82 -12.02
CA PHE A 69 -14.06 -0.38 -11.33
C PHE A 69 -13.19 -1.55 -11.79
N ASN A 70 -12.66 -2.32 -10.85
CA ASN A 70 -11.91 -3.56 -11.11
C ASN A 70 -12.55 -4.71 -10.33
N ALA A 71 -12.65 -5.87 -10.97
CA ALA A 71 -13.16 -7.10 -10.37
C ALA A 71 -12.31 -8.30 -10.78
N GLY A 72 -11.78 -9.05 -9.82
CA GLY A 72 -10.91 -10.22 -10.02
C GLY A 72 -9.56 -10.07 -9.32
N ALA A 73 -8.52 -10.67 -9.89
CA ALA A 73 -7.15 -10.58 -9.39
C ALA A 73 -6.39 -9.49 -10.16
N PHE A 74 -6.24 -8.31 -9.60
CA PHE A 74 -5.64 -7.13 -10.24
C PHE A 74 -4.47 -6.56 -9.43
N PRO A 75 -3.48 -5.86 -10.08
CA PRO A 75 -2.34 -5.29 -9.39
C PRO A 75 -2.74 -4.27 -8.33
N ARG A 76 -2.14 -4.37 -7.15
CA ARG A 76 -2.26 -3.38 -6.06
C ARG A 76 -1.51 -2.07 -6.39
N GLU A 77 -0.38 -2.19 -7.07
CA GLU A 77 0.47 -1.08 -7.49
C GLU A 77 -0.29 -0.14 -8.45
N GLY A 78 -0.20 1.17 -8.22
CA GLY A 78 -0.94 2.20 -8.94
C GLY A 78 -2.38 2.42 -8.46
N LEU A 79 -2.90 1.52 -7.62
CA LEU A 79 -4.26 1.62 -7.09
C LEU A 79 -4.32 1.96 -5.60
N LEU A 80 -3.41 1.40 -4.80
CA LEU A 80 -3.38 1.56 -3.34
C LEU A 80 -2.02 2.07 -2.83
N ASP A 81 -1.25 2.77 -3.66
CA ASP A 81 0.08 3.28 -3.30
C ASP A 81 0.04 4.43 -2.30
N ASP A 82 -1.09 5.10 -2.18
CA ASP A 82 -1.33 6.21 -1.27
C ASP A 82 -1.64 5.78 0.16
N TYR A 83 -1.88 4.47 0.41
CA TYR A 83 -2.17 4.01 1.76
C TYR A 83 -0.99 4.24 2.70
N PRO A 84 -1.25 4.84 3.90
CA PRO A 84 -0.25 5.01 4.92
C PRO A 84 0.34 3.66 5.38
N ARG A 85 1.66 3.62 5.58
CA ARG A 85 2.36 2.41 6.06
C ARG A 85 1.81 1.89 7.39
N ALA A 86 1.33 2.78 8.24
CA ALA A 86 0.65 2.42 9.49
C ALA A 86 -0.55 1.49 9.29
N LEU A 87 -1.22 1.56 8.13
CA LEU A 87 -2.39 0.73 7.79
C LEU A 87 -2.02 -0.42 6.86
N LEU A 88 -1.16 -0.17 5.87
CA LEU A 88 -0.79 -1.14 4.84
C LEU A 88 0.72 -1.07 4.58
N ASN A 89 1.47 -2.04 5.11
CA ASN A 89 2.93 -2.01 5.06
C ASN A 89 3.51 -2.29 3.66
N ASP A 90 4.75 -1.86 3.47
CA ASP A 90 5.46 -1.96 2.19
C ASP A 90 5.75 -3.40 1.73
N THR A 91 5.79 -4.38 2.64
CA THR A 91 6.08 -5.78 2.30
C THR A 91 4.97 -6.45 1.51
N LEU A 92 3.74 -5.94 1.61
CA LEU A 92 2.62 -6.42 0.80
C LEU A 92 2.85 -6.24 -0.69
N ARG A 93 3.58 -5.20 -1.09
CA ARG A 93 3.96 -4.98 -2.49
C ARG A 93 4.83 -6.11 -3.06
N TYR A 94 5.58 -6.81 -2.21
CA TYR A 94 6.41 -7.93 -2.62
C TYR A 94 5.65 -9.25 -2.60
N TYR A 95 4.96 -9.56 -1.49
CA TYR A 95 4.40 -10.90 -1.26
C TYR A 95 2.92 -11.04 -1.64
N ARG A 96 2.19 -9.91 -1.71
CA ARG A 96 0.80 -9.84 -2.14
C ARG A 96 0.60 -8.70 -3.14
N PRO A 97 1.20 -8.80 -4.34
CA PRO A 97 1.21 -7.72 -5.33
C PRO A 97 -0.17 -7.47 -5.94
N ASN A 98 -1.09 -8.44 -5.84
CA ASN A 98 -2.45 -8.33 -6.35
C ASN A 98 -3.46 -8.13 -5.20
N VAL A 99 -4.55 -7.47 -5.53
CA VAL A 99 -5.83 -7.53 -4.82
C VAL A 99 -6.64 -8.64 -5.48
N GLU A 100 -7.20 -9.55 -4.70
CA GLU A 100 -8.11 -10.59 -5.17
C GLU A 100 -9.52 -10.24 -4.70
N GLY A 101 -10.27 -9.47 -5.52
CA GLY A 101 -11.56 -8.95 -5.09
C GLY A 101 -12.12 -7.86 -5.96
N LEU A 102 -12.55 -6.77 -5.35
CA LEU A 102 -13.20 -5.65 -6.00
C LEU A 102 -12.52 -4.33 -5.61
N LEU A 103 -12.49 -3.38 -6.55
CA LEU A 103 -12.13 -2.00 -6.27
C LEU A 103 -13.02 -1.08 -7.08
N THR A 104 -13.51 -0.03 -6.46
CA THR A 104 -14.17 1.07 -7.13
C THR A 104 -13.50 2.38 -6.74
N ARG A 105 -13.32 3.27 -7.71
CA ARG A 105 -12.82 4.63 -7.49
C ARG A 105 -13.71 5.61 -8.21
N PHE A 106 -14.21 6.56 -7.46
CA PHE A 106 -14.81 7.78 -8.00
C PHE A 106 -13.82 8.92 -7.95
N HIS A 107 -13.74 9.74 -8.99
CA HIS A 107 -12.94 10.95 -8.98
C HIS A 107 -13.60 12.07 -9.80
N ASN A 108 -13.43 13.27 -9.32
CA ASN A 108 -13.67 14.51 -10.04
C ASN A 108 -12.59 15.52 -9.66
N ASP A 109 -12.72 16.78 -10.08
CA ASP A 109 -11.70 17.79 -9.84
C ASP A 109 -11.43 18.06 -8.34
N HIS A 110 -12.45 17.91 -7.50
CA HIS A 110 -12.37 18.20 -6.06
C HIS A 110 -12.20 16.96 -5.18
N PHE A 111 -12.63 15.80 -5.65
CA PHE A 111 -12.81 14.65 -4.79
C PHE A 111 -12.34 13.34 -5.46
N THR A 112 -11.62 12.55 -4.72
CA THR A 112 -11.28 11.16 -5.09
C THR A 112 -11.66 10.28 -3.92
N GLU A 113 -12.39 9.20 -4.20
CA GLU A 113 -12.77 8.18 -3.22
C GLU A 113 -12.53 6.80 -3.81
N THR A 114 -11.86 5.93 -3.07
CA THR A 114 -11.56 4.55 -3.44
C THR A 114 -12.06 3.63 -2.35
N ALA A 115 -12.87 2.64 -2.70
CA ALA A 115 -13.28 1.55 -1.82
C ALA A 115 -12.86 0.22 -2.45
N TRP A 116 -12.40 -0.73 -1.62
CA TRP A 116 -11.91 -2.01 -2.10
C TRP A 116 -12.08 -3.12 -1.07
N ILE A 117 -12.14 -4.35 -1.55
CA ILE A 117 -12.09 -5.57 -0.76
C ILE A 117 -11.07 -6.54 -1.38
N ASP A 118 -10.30 -7.22 -0.54
CA ASP A 118 -9.25 -8.17 -0.92
C ASP A 118 -9.39 -9.44 -0.07
N TRP A 119 -9.73 -10.56 -0.69
CA TRP A 119 -9.73 -11.87 -0.02
C TRP A 119 -8.29 -12.37 0.09
N VAL A 120 -7.79 -12.41 1.32
CA VAL A 120 -6.40 -12.80 1.61
C VAL A 120 -6.28 -14.29 1.95
N SER A 121 -7.38 -14.92 2.38
CA SER A 121 -7.51 -16.35 2.62
C SER A 121 -8.96 -16.77 2.41
N ARG A 122 -9.17 -17.90 1.73
CA ARG A 122 -10.50 -18.52 1.62
C ARG A 122 -10.77 -19.41 2.82
N GLN A 123 -12.03 -19.59 3.17
CA GLN A 123 -12.45 -20.56 4.17
C GLN A 123 -12.30 -22.00 3.65
N THR A 124 -11.71 -22.86 4.46
CA THR A 124 -11.67 -24.32 4.27
C THR A 124 -11.94 -24.99 5.61
N VAL A 125 -11.87 -26.33 5.66
CA VAL A 125 -11.99 -27.08 6.91
C VAL A 125 -10.96 -26.63 7.96
N THR A 126 -9.76 -26.22 7.53
CA THR A 126 -8.63 -25.84 8.39
C THR A 126 -8.21 -24.39 8.24
N ASP A 127 -8.40 -23.79 7.07
CA ASP A 127 -7.98 -22.42 6.83
C ASP A 127 -9.10 -21.45 7.18
N ARG A 128 -8.73 -20.34 7.80
CA ARG A 128 -9.65 -19.29 8.21
C ARG A 128 -9.94 -18.37 7.03
N GLU A 129 -11.21 -17.95 6.86
CA GLU A 129 -11.52 -16.87 5.93
C GLU A 129 -10.96 -15.56 6.45
N GLN A 130 -10.22 -14.88 5.59
CA GLN A 130 -9.72 -13.55 5.90
C GLN A 130 -9.92 -12.63 4.71
N PHE A 131 -10.42 -11.43 4.96
CA PHE A 131 -10.45 -10.38 3.97
C PHE A 131 -10.08 -9.03 4.56
N LEU A 132 -9.54 -8.18 3.70
CA LEU A 132 -9.29 -6.78 3.94
C LEU A 132 -10.39 -5.97 3.27
N PHE A 133 -10.92 -5.00 3.96
CA PHE A 133 -11.77 -3.96 3.41
C PHE A 133 -11.13 -2.62 3.69
N GLY A 134 -11.07 -1.77 2.66
CA GLY A 134 -10.51 -0.44 2.83
C GLY A 134 -11.24 0.61 2.03
N PHE A 135 -11.17 1.83 2.51
CA PHE A 135 -11.50 2.99 1.72
C PHE A 135 -10.53 4.13 2.01
N SER A 136 -10.28 4.94 0.99
CA SER A 136 -9.41 6.10 1.09
C SER A 136 -9.91 7.21 0.18
N GLY A 137 -9.71 8.43 0.61
CA GLY A 137 -10.13 9.57 -0.19
C GLY A 137 -9.34 10.83 0.07
N LYS A 138 -9.48 11.75 -0.89
CA LYS A 138 -8.90 13.09 -0.84
C LYS A 138 -9.92 14.11 -1.33
N TYR A 139 -10.11 15.16 -0.55
CA TYR A 139 -10.98 16.28 -0.89
C TYR A 139 -10.20 17.59 -0.95
N ARG A 140 -10.33 18.33 -2.05
CA ARG A 140 -9.76 19.66 -2.27
C ARG A 140 -10.90 20.68 -2.34
N PRO A 141 -11.09 21.54 -1.32
CA PRO A 141 -12.15 22.54 -1.35
C PRO A 141 -11.96 23.59 -2.45
N SER A 142 -10.71 23.83 -2.86
CA SER A 142 -10.37 24.74 -3.95
C SER A 142 -9.35 24.07 -4.89
N LEU A 143 -9.55 24.19 -6.20
CA LEU A 143 -8.64 23.63 -7.20
C LEU A 143 -7.31 24.38 -7.28
N THR A 144 -7.30 25.67 -6.95
CA THR A 144 -6.11 26.53 -6.94
C THR A 144 -5.51 26.68 -5.54
N GLY A 145 -6.30 26.35 -4.52
CA GLY A 145 -5.87 26.42 -3.12
C GLY A 145 -4.91 25.29 -2.77
N PRO A 146 -4.08 25.48 -1.73
CA PRO A 146 -3.13 24.45 -1.33
C PRO A 146 -3.71 23.41 -0.36
N PHE A 147 -4.86 23.67 0.23
CA PHE A 147 -5.41 22.82 1.30
C PHE A 147 -6.20 21.63 0.76
N TYR A 148 -6.09 20.51 1.47
CA TYR A 148 -6.90 19.32 1.24
C TYR A 148 -7.11 18.54 2.54
N ILE A 149 -8.07 17.63 2.51
CA ILE A 149 -8.31 16.64 3.55
C ILE A 149 -8.09 15.27 2.93
N SER A 150 -7.36 14.39 3.62
CA SER A 150 -7.24 12.98 3.25
C SER A 150 -7.74 12.09 4.38
N HIS A 151 -8.30 10.96 4.02
CA HIS A 151 -8.72 9.94 4.97
C HIS A 151 -8.41 8.54 4.44
N TYR A 152 -8.19 7.62 5.37
CA TYR A 152 -7.84 6.23 5.11
C TYR A 152 -8.48 5.35 6.16
N PHE A 153 -8.99 4.20 5.74
CA PHE A 153 -9.53 3.19 6.62
C PHE A 153 -9.14 1.80 6.13
N LEU A 154 -8.80 0.91 7.05
CA LEU A 154 -8.56 -0.50 6.81
C LEU A 154 -9.22 -1.32 7.90
N LEU A 155 -9.97 -2.35 7.50
CA LEU A 155 -10.49 -3.41 8.34
C LEU A 155 -9.94 -4.75 7.82
N MET A 156 -9.35 -5.54 8.70
CA MET A 156 -9.12 -6.97 8.51
C MET A 156 -10.17 -7.73 9.32
N HIS A 157 -10.90 -8.61 8.65
CA HIS A 157 -11.84 -9.54 9.25
C HIS A 157 -11.33 -10.97 9.08
N ASP A 158 -11.25 -11.70 10.19
CA ASP A 158 -10.85 -13.08 10.25
C ASP A 158 -12.03 -13.89 10.80
N ALA A 159 -12.80 -14.51 9.88
CA ALA A 159 -14.08 -15.15 10.22
C ALA A 159 -13.95 -16.53 10.85
N GLY A 160 -12.79 -17.19 10.71
CA GLY A 160 -12.57 -18.55 11.18
C GLY A 160 -12.69 -19.61 10.07
N ALA A 161 -12.31 -20.85 10.41
CA ALA A 161 -12.43 -22.02 9.54
C ALA A 161 -13.87 -22.58 9.53
N GLU A 162 -14.18 -23.50 8.59
CA GLU A 162 -15.48 -24.19 8.56
C GLU A 162 -15.71 -25.02 9.84
N VAL A 163 -14.64 -25.66 10.34
CA VAL A 163 -14.67 -26.40 11.60
C VAL A 163 -13.98 -25.54 12.66
N LEU A 164 -14.79 -24.96 13.55
CA LEU A 164 -14.29 -24.15 14.66
C LEU A 164 -13.68 -25.05 15.74
N LEU A 165 -12.44 -24.80 16.11
CA LEU A 165 -11.82 -25.39 17.28
C LEU A 165 -12.32 -24.69 18.56
N PRO A 166 -12.28 -25.35 19.74
CA PRO A 166 -12.83 -24.81 21.00
C PRO A 166 -12.33 -23.41 21.39
N ASN A 167 -11.13 -23.04 20.96
CA ASN A 167 -10.51 -21.73 21.24
C ASN A 167 -10.41 -20.84 19.99
N ASP A 168 -11.17 -21.16 18.95
CA ASP A 168 -11.15 -20.41 17.70
C ASP A 168 -12.18 -19.27 17.75
N HIS A 169 -11.70 -18.04 17.64
CA HIS A 169 -12.51 -16.83 17.75
C HIS A 169 -12.37 -15.96 16.50
N ILE A 170 -13.46 -15.33 16.14
CA ILE A 170 -13.45 -14.29 15.08
C ILE A 170 -12.62 -13.10 15.58
N GLN A 171 -11.77 -12.59 14.71
CA GLN A 171 -10.92 -11.43 15.00
C GLN A 171 -11.25 -10.28 14.07
N ASP A 172 -11.36 -9.09 14.64
CA ASP A 172 -11.46 -7.83 13.92
C ASP A 172 -10.24 -6.98 14.25
N ASN A 173 -9.51 -6.51 13.23
CA ASN A 173 -8.34 -5.67 13.39
C ASN A 173 -8.33 -4.61 12.29
N GLY A 174 -7.87 -3.41 12.61
CA GLY A 174 -7.78 -2.37 11.60
C GLY A 174 -7.54 -0.99 12.20
N GLY A 175 -7.81 0.04 11.39
CA GLY A 175 -7.66 1.40 11.82
C GLY A 175 -7.99 2.42 10.74
N GLY A 176 -7.86 3.68 11.10
CA GLY A 176 -8.09 4.77 10.17
C GLY A 176 -7.32 6.02 10.54
N GLN A 177 -7.20 6.90 9.56
CA GLN A 177 -6.53 8.18 9.68
C GLN A 177 -7.36 9.26 8.98
N ILE A 178 -7.38 10.45 9.57
CA ILE A 178 -7.89 11.67 8.95
C ILE A 178 -6.81 12.73 9.09
N ARG A 179 -6.43 13.36 7.98
CA ARG A 179 -5.35 14.34 7.92
C ARG A 179 -5.80 15.61 7.20
N LEU A 180 -5.32 16.74 7.66
CA LEU A 180 -5.34 18.01 6.94
C LEU A 180 -4.00 18.15 6.21
N GLY A 181 -4.05 18.49 4.94
CA GLY A 181 -2.88 18.60 4.08
C GLY A 181 -2.73 20.00 3.47
N LEU A 182 -1.48 20.34 3.22
CA LEU A 182 -1.02 21.52 2.51
C LEU A 182 -0.14 21.07 1.34
N ASP A 183 -0.54 21.39 0.11
CA ASP A 183 0.19 21.06 -1.12
C ASP A 183 0.72 22.36 -1.77
N LEU A 184 2.03 22.56 -1.70
CA LEU A 184 2.75 23.67 -2.27
C LEU A 184 3.59 23.26 -3.49
N SER A 185 3.28 22.12 -4.09
CA SER A 185 3.97 21.62 -5.29
C SER A 185 3.89 22.65 -6.41
N HIS A 186 5.02 22.88 -7.07
CA HIS A 186 5.18 23.89 -8.14
C HIS A 186 4.88 25.34 -7.73
N LYS A 187 4.68 25.64 -6.44
CA LYS A 187 4.49 26.99 -5.90
C LYS A 187 5.78 27.57 -5.26
N THR A 188 6.83 26.77 -5.21
CA THR A 188 8.16 27.10 -4.69
C THR A 188 9.22 26.70 -5.69
N ILE A 189 10.49 26.80 -5.32
CA ILE A 189 11.63 26.28 -6.13
C ILE A 189 11.71 24.74 -6.15
N LEU A 190 10.89 24.08 -5.34
CA LEU A 190 10.81 22.62 -5.26
C LEU A 190 9.82 22.09 -6.32
N ASP A 191 10.10 20.90 -6.84
CA ASP A 191 9.20 20.22 -7.76
C ASP A 191 7.92 19.77 -7.03
N SER A 192 8.07 19.31 -5.78
CA SER A 192 6.94 18.99 -4.90
C SER A 192 7.24 19.38 -3.47
N LEU A 193 6.21 19.86 -2.78
CA LEU A 193 6.22 20.11 -1.34
C LEU A 193 4.82 19.87 -0.78
N SER A 194 4.69 18.92 0.11
CA SER A 194 3.43 18.68 0.83
C SER A 194 3.68 18.36 2.30
N ILE A 195 2.74 18.78 3.14
CA ILE A 195 2.74 18.50 4.58
C ILE A 195 1.33 18.06 4.94
N GLU A 196 1.21 16.99 5.71
CA GLU A 196 -0.05 16.49 6.26
C GLU A 196 0.08 16.26 7.76
N ALA A 197 -0.99 16.52 8.50
CA ALA A 197 -1.06 16.19 9.91
C ALA A 197 -2.50 15.83 10.32
N GLY A 198 -2.62 14.91 11.27
CA GLY A 198 -3.95 14.49 11.70
C GLY A 198 -3.97 13.45 12.80
N GLY A 199 -5.12 12.82 12.95
CA GLY A 199 -5.37 11.76 13.91
C GLY A 199 -5.34 10.37 13.28
N MET A 200 -4.91 9.41 14.07
CA MET A 200 -4.98 7.98 13.79
C MET A 200 -5.64 7.26 14.95
N ALA A 201 -6.47 6.27 14.63
CA ALA A 201 -6.97 5.30 15.60
C ALA A 201 -6.87 3.91 14.99
N SER A 202 -6.43 2.93 15.78
CA SER A 202 -6.59 1.52 15.44
C SER A 202 -7.66 0.88 16.32
N PHE A 203 -8.12 -0.27 15.93
CA PHE A 203 -9.00 -1.10 16.73
C PHE A 203 -8.63 -2.57 16.55
N GLU A 204 -8.76 -3.32 17.62
CA GLU A 204 -8.65 -4.77 17.60
C GLU A 204 -9.64 -5.38 18.58
N ARG A 205 -10.10 -6.58 18.26
CA ARG A 205 -10.98 -7.39 19.11
C ARG A 205 -10.90 -8.86 18.75
N VAL A 206 -10.83 -9.71 19.76
CA VAL A 206 -11.11 -11.15 19.66
C VAL A 206 -12.51 -11.38 20.20
N ARG A 207 -13.48 -11.74 19.34
CA ARG A 207 -14.90 -11.87 19.74
C ARG A 207 -15.08 -12.99 20.75
N GLY A 208 -15.82 -12.72 21.81
CA GLY A 208 -16.03 -13.67 22.90
C GLY A 208 -14.90 -13.76 23.94
N VAL A 209 -13.79 -13.08 23.72
CA VAL A 209 -12.63 -13.01 24.64
C VAL A 209 -12.48 -11.58 25.15
N ASP A 210 -12.33 -10.62 24.25
CA ASP A 210 -12.01 -9.23 24.55
C ASP A 210 -13.05 -8.24 24.00
N GLY A 211 -13.14 -7.07 24.62
CA GLY A 211 -13.80 -5.89 24.05
C GLY A 211 -12.91 -5.17 23.05
N PHE A 212 -13.46 -4.18 22.36
CA PHE A 212 -12.66 -3.34 21.45
C PHE A 212 -11.59 -2.57 22.22
N GLN A 213 -10.34 -2.75 21.77
CA GLN A 213 -9.23 -1.88 22.12
C GLN A 213 -9.06 -0.85 21.01
N THR A 214 -9.00 0.44 21.38
CA THR A 214 -8.97 1.53 20.40
C THR A 214 -7.88 2.55 20.73
N PRO A 215 -6.58 2.18 20.60
CA PRO A 215 -5.49 3.13 20.79
C PRO A 215 -5.54 4.23 19.74
N LYS A 216 -5.19 5.45 20.17
CA LYS A 216 -5.21 6.65 19.33
C LYS A 216 -3.85 7.33 19.33
N GLY A 217 -3.57 8.04 18.26
CA GLY A 217 -2.34 8.81 18.10
C GLY A 217 -2.48 9.96 17.11
N PHE A 218 -1.44 10.74 17.07
CA PHE A 218 -1.20 11.82 16.12
C PHE A 218 -0.24 11.32 15.05
N VAL A 219 -0.48 11.69 13.80
CA VAL A 219 0.40 11.43 12.65
C VAL A 219 0.69 12.71 11.90
N ALA A 220 1.91 12.84 11.39
CA ALA A 220 2.29 13.91 10.51
C ALA A 220 3.25 13.40 9.43
N ASN A 221 3.12 13.92 8.21
CA ASN A 221 4.00 13.60 7.09
C ASN A 221 4.48 14.88 6.44
N ALA A 222 5.70 14.87 5.94
CA ALA A 222 6.24 15.88 5.06
C ALA A 222 6.91 15.21 3.85
N TYR A 223 6.62 15.71 2.66
CA TYR A 223 7.28 15.28 1.44
C TYR A 223 7.80 16.49 0.69
N LEU A 224 9.04 16.41 0.24
CA LEU A 224 9.63 17.39 -0.67
C LEU A 224 10.42 16.69 -1.76
N SER A 225 10.44 17.25 -2.95
CA SER A 225 11.31 16.79 -4.03
C SER A 225 11.93 17.96 -4.78
N TRP A 226 13.16 17.74 -5.21
CA TRP A 226 13.91 18.69 -6.03
C TRP A 226 14.83 17.91 -6.98
N LYS A 227 14.58 18.03 -8.28
CA LYS A 227 15.31 17.34 -9.34
C LYS A 227 15.33 15.80 -9.11
N ARG A 228 16.47 15.27 -8.70
CA ARG A 228 16.71 13.83 -8.50
C ARG A 228 16.62 13.39 -7.05
N PHE A 229 16.39 14.33 -6.14
CA PHE A 229 16.31 14.05 -4.70
C PHE A 229 14.88 14.22 -4.21
N ALA A 230 14.47 13.36 -3.30
CA ALA A 230 13.28 13.56 -2.51
C ALA A 230 13.53 13.17 -1.05
N LEU A 231 12.80 13.81 -0.14
CA LEU A 231 12.74 13.48 1.27
C LEU A 231 11.28 13.19 1.62
N PHE A 232 11.07 12.16 2.40
CA PHE A 232 9.78 11.87 3.01
C PHE A 232 9.99 11.63 4.49
N ASP A 233 9.32 12.41 5.33
CA ASP A 233 9.32 12.25 6.79
C ASP A 233 7.94 11.82 7.26
N GLU A 234 7.87 10.83 8.14
CA GLU A 234 6.64 10.33 8.72
C GLU A 234 6.80 10.21 10.24
N PHE A 235 5.98 10.93 10.97
CA PHE A 235 6.00 10.99 12.43
C PHE A 235 4.70 10.43 13.03
N TYR A 236 4.84 9.65 14.09
CA TYR A 236 3.74 9.13 14.89
C TYR A 236 4.01 9.35 16.37
N LYS A 237 2.98 9.74 17.11
CA LYS A 237 2.98 9.77 18.58
C LYS A 237 1.60 9.38 19.12
N GLY A 238 1.54 8.31 19.92
CA GLY A 238 0.27 7.81 20.41
C GLY A 238 0.41 6.73 21.49
N LYS A 239 -0.60 5.89 21.58
CA LYS A 239 -0.65 4.79 22.56
C LYS A 239 -0.04 3.47 22.04
N GLY A 240 0.51 3.47 20.81
CA GLY A 240 0.86 2.27 20.07
C GLY A 240 -0.34 1.75 19.30
N SER A 241 -0.12 1.32 18.06
CA SER A 241 -1.17 0.90 17.13
C SER A 241 -0.78 -0.45 16.54
N HIS A 242 -1.47 -1.50 16.93
CA HIS A 242 -1.28 -2.83 16.37
C HIS A 242 -2.28 -3.04 15.23
N ILE A 243 -1.79 -3.02 13.99
CA ILE A 243 -2.56 -3.35 12.78
C ILE A 243 -1.82 -4.45 12.05
N ILE A 244 -2.44 -5.60 11.89
CA ILE A 244 -1.80 -6.83 11.38
C ILE A 244 -1.13 -6.63 10.01
N TYR A 245 -1.76 -5.85 9.13
CA TYR A 245 -1.21 -5.52 7.82
C TYR A 245 -0.46 -4.16 7.79
N GLY A 246 -0.38 -3.48 8.93
CA GLY A 246 0.36 -2.23 9.12
C GLY A 246 1.86 -2.44 9.34
N ASP A 247 2.59 -1.34 9.43
CA ASP A 247 4.00 -1.37 9.79
C ASP A 247 4.13 -1.44 11.32
N ALA A 248 4.81 -2.48 11.82
CA ALA A 248 4.96 -2.78 13.24
C ALA A 248 5.66 -1.66 14.05
N PHE A 249 6.39 -0.75 13.41
CA PHE A 249 6.97 0.40 14.10
C PHE A 249 5.91 1.30 14.76
N PHE A 250 4.66 1.30 14.27
CA PHE A 250 3.56 2.06 14.87
C PHE A 250 3.03 1.45 16.17
N GLU A 251 3.46 0.25 16.56
CA GLU A 251 3.20 -0.31 17.89
C GLU A 251 3.96 0.43 18.99
N LYS A 252 5.03 1.15 18.64
CA LYS A 252 5.72 2.04 19.56
C LYS A 252 4.90 3.30 19.85
N LYS A 253 5.06 3.88 21.04
CA LYS A 253 4.37 5.12 21.42
C LYS A 253 4.84 6.35 20.65
N THR A 254 6.08 6.31 20.16
CA THR A 254 6.67 7.36 19.32
C THR A 254 7.50 6.69 18.23
N TYR A 255 7.29 7.13 17.01
CA TYR A 255 8.02 6.66 15.84
C TYR A 255 8.24 7.80 14.86
N ASN A 256 9.44 7.87 14.30
CA ASN A 256 9.74 8.72 13.16
C ASN A 256 10.50 7.93 12.11
N ARG A 257 10.16 8.16 10.86
CA ARG A 257 10.86 7.62 9.69
C ARG A 257 11.20 8.75 8.72
N LEU A 258 12.49 8.84 8.39
CA LEU A 258 12.98 9.74 7.36
C LEU A 258 13.51 8.89 6.19
N ASP A 259 12.90 9.04 5.01
CA ASP A 259 13.37 8.45 3.76
C ASP A 259 14.12 9.52 2.94
N ILE A 260 15.35 9.23 2.59
CA ILE A 260 16.17 10.01 1.63
C ILE A 260 16.18 9.23 0.33
N ILE A 261 15.65 9.82 -0.74
CA ILE A 261 15.48 9.15 -2.03
C ILE A 261 16.35 9.86 -3.06
N TYR A 262 17.19 9.10 -3.73
CA TYR A 262 18.00 9.58 -4.85
C TYR A 262 17.66 8.78 -6.11
N THR A 263 17.31 9.48 -7.21
CA THR A 263 16.98 8.89 -8.51
C THR A 263 18.10 9.21 -9.50
N PRO A 264 19.21 8.41 -9.55
CA PRO A 264 20.36 8.67 -10.39
C PRO A 264 20.02 8.70 -11.88
N PHE A 265 19.06 7.85 -12.29
CA PHE A 265 18.61 7.80 -13.67
C PHE A 265 17.11 7.61 -13.78
N LEU A 266 16.53 8.39 -14.69
CA LEU A 266 15.18 8.27 -15.19
C LEU A 266 15.27 8.47 -16.70
N TYR A 267 15.28 7.38 -17.46
CA TYR A 267 15.42 7.43 -18.91
C TYR A 267 14.34 6.62 -19.58
N LYS A 268 13.45 7.27 -20.33
CA LYS A 268 12.31 6.65 -20.99
C LYS A 268 11.48 5.84 -19.97
N ARG A 269 11.63 4.52 -20.00
CA ARG A 269 10.87 3.54 -19.21
C ARG A 269 11.71 2.85 -18.14
N VAL A 270 12.92 3.35 -17.88
CA VAL A 270 13.83 2.80 -16.87
C VAL A 270 14.04 3.83 -15.78
N LYS A 271 13.77 3.45 -14.54
CA LYS A 271 13.96 4.26 -13.35
C LYS A 271 14.82 3.51 -12.34
N GLY A 272 15.91 4.13 -11.89
CA GLY A 272 16.71 3.63 -10.78
C GLY A 272 16.57 4.53 -9.56
N GLN A 273 16.42 3.93 -8.38
CA GLN A 273 16.28 4.66 -7.13
C GLN A 273 17.14 4.02 -6.03
N PHE A 274 17.84 4.86 -5.28
CA PHE A 274 18.39 4.55 -3.97
C PHE A 274 17.51 5.19 -2.91
N ILE A 275 17.16 4.43 -1.88
CA ILE A 275 16.35 4.88 -0.76
C ILE A 275 17.11 4.52 0.52
N PHE A 276 17.43 5.52 1.32
CA PHE A 276 17.94 5.34 2.67
C PHE A 276 16.84 5.76 3.64
N SER A 277 16.43 4.85 4.53
CA SER A 277 15.41 5.11 5.53
C SER A 277 16.02 5.02 6.93
N LEU A 278 15.80 6.06 7.72
CA LEU A 278 16.16 6.11 9.13
C LEU A 278 14.89 5.92 9.95
N HIS A 279 14.85 4.90 10.78
CA HIS A 279 13.76 4.60 11.71
C HIS A 279 14.17 4.95 13.13
N GLN A 280 13.42 5.79 13.80
CA GLN A 280 13.69 6.23 15.16
C GLN A 280 12.51 5.86 16.07
N THR A 281 12.82 5.12 17.11
CA THR A 281 11.91 4.79 18.22
C THR A 281 12.58 5.14 19.54
N PRO A 282 11.86 5.23 20.68
CA PRO A 282 12.49 5.53 21.96
C PRO A 282 13.65 4.58 22.29
N GLY A 283 14.86 5.13 22.37
CA GLY A 283 16.09 4.38 22.70
C GLY A 283 16.78 3.69 21.52
N TYR A 284 16.21 3.70 20.30
CA TYR A 284 16.77 2.99 19.15
C TYR A 284 16.74 3.84 17.88
N SER A 285 17.77 3.64 17.07
CA SER A 285 17.85 4.11 15.68
C SER A 285 18.21 2.94 14.78
N SER A 286 17.39 2.68 13.78
CA SER A 286 17.52 1.58 12.83
C SER A 286 17.59 2.14 11.42
N ASN A 287 18.21 1.44 10.50
CA ASN A 287 18.31 1.86 9.10
C ASN A 287 17.78 0.80 8.13
N GLN A 288 17.42 1.28 6.95
CA GLN A 288 17.05 0.46 5.81
C GLN A 288 17.62 1.10 4.56
N GLU A 289 18.31 0.30 3.74
CA GLU A 289 18.81 0.73 2.42
C GLU A 289 18.12 -0.07 1.33
N ALA A 290 17.54 0.64 0.35
CA ALA A 290 16.92 -0.02 -0.78
C ALA A 290 17.50 0.51 -2.10
N PHE A 291 17.76 -0.41 -3.01
CA PHE A 291 18.05 -0.11 -4.41
C PHE A 291 17.01 -0.79 -5.28
N ARG A 292 16.32 -0.01 -6.11
CA ARG A 292 15.27 -0.47 -7.00
C ARG A 292 15.51 -0.01 -8.42
N VAL A 293 15.43 -0.94 -9.35
CA VAL A 293 15.35 -0.63 -10.78
C VAL A 293 13.98 -1.08 -11.28
N THR A 294 13.24 -0.17 -11.88
CA THR A 294 11.94 -0.46 -12.50
C THR A 294 12.07 -0.27 -14.00
N VAL A 295 11.61 -1.26 -14.76
CA VAL A 295 11.56 -1.22 -16.23
C VAL A 295 10.12 -1.45 -16.65
N ASP A 296 9.50 -0.44 -17.28
CA ASP A 296 8.17 -0.56 -17.87
C ASP A 296 8.30 -0.81 -19.38
N LEU A 297 7.97 -2.00 -19.84
CA LEU A 297 8.00 -2.34 -21.26
C LEU A 297 6.85 -1.68 -22.05
N GLY A 298 5.86 -1.16 -21.34
CA GLY A 298 4.66 -0.49 -21.88
C GLY A 298 3.71 -1.43 -22.58
N ARG A 299 2.63 -0.87 -23.05
CA ARG A 299 1.59 -1.60 -23.79
C ARG A 299 1.85 -1.57 -25.28
N ARG A 300 1.62 -2.69 -25.98
CA ARG A 300 1.68 -2.80 -27.43
C ARG A 300 0.41 -3.47 -27.93
N THR A 301 -0.23 -2.89 -28.94
CA THR A 301 -1.35 -3.54 -29.62
C THR A 301 -0.80 -4.69 -30.48
N LEU A 302 -1.23 -5.90 -30.21
CA LEU A 302 -0.84 -7.09 -30.97
C LEU A 302 -1.79 -7.31 -32.17
N VAL A 303 -3.09 -7.18 -31.93
CA VAL A 303 -4.14 -7.40 -32.93
C VAL A 303 -5.22 -6.34 -32.76
N ARG A 304 -5.79 -5.87 -33.88
CA ARG A 304 -7.02 -5.07 -33.90
C ARG A 304 -8.09 -5.89 -34.60
N PHE A 305 -9.17 -6.18 -33.91
CA PHE A 305 -10.36 -6.74 -34.55
C PHE A 305 -11.06 -5.60 -35.30
N LYS A 306 -11.43 -5.86 -36.55
CA LYS A 306 -12.30 -4.93 -37.30
C LYS A 306 -13.74 -5.25 -36.90
N GLU A 307 -14.49 -4.23 -36.55
CA GLU A 307 -15.95 -4.30 -36.41
C GLU A 307 -16.60 -4.55 -37.77
#